data_31fb623fa3b041c04c9b753205498c72
#
_entry.id   31fb623fa3b041c04c9b753205498c72
#
_cell.length_a   1.000
_cell.length_b   1.000
_cell.length_c   1.000
_cell.angle_alpha   90.00
_cell.angle_beta   90.00
_cell.angle_gamma   90.00
#
_symmetry.space_group_name_H-M   'P 1'
#
loop_
_entity.id
_entity.type
_entity.pdbx_description
1 polymer ?
#
loop_
_entity_poly.entity_id
_entity_poly.type
_entity_poly.pdbx_seq_one_letter_code
_entity_poly.pdbx_strand_id
1 'polypeptide(L)'
;FSIELRILFLSKSEISNLRQIFNDPNHIIMVQDQSVARSYELEFNEMWGGDGNEPDAANAKFGSNKSNNTPHQFIVNGNLFELYFSPSDNTTLNISNALKTADEEINFALLVFTNNQLGNTIAESFQNDIEINGIIEQINTQGSEYEYLLDLGVNVISHQGFGDQFHHKYCIVDHSNTESDPLVITGSHNWSGAAETNNDENTMIIHDANIVNQFYQEFH
;
A
#
# COMPACT_ATOMS: atom_id res chain seq x y z
N PHE A 1 -14.75 14.58 23.77
CA PHE A 1 -13.40 14.79 23.24
C PHE A 1 -13.29 13.92 22.01
N SER A 2 -13.30 14.52 20.81
CA SER A 2 -12.98 13.82 19.58
C SER A 2 -11.46 13.83 19.45
N ILE A 3 -10.82 12.66 19.49
CA ILE A 3 -9.42 12.52 19.14
C ILE A 3 -9.40 12.53 17.61
N GLU A 4 -8.92 13.62 17.02
CA GLU A 4 -8.64 13.71 15.59
C GLU A 4 -7.24 13.12 15.38
N LEU A 5 -7.16 11.86 15.02
CA LEU A 5 -5.89 11.26 14.61
C LEU A 5 -5.75 11.45 13.09
N ARG A 6 -4.79 12.28 12.70
CA ARG A 6 -4.39 12.42 11.29
C ARG A 6 -3.30 11.40 11.02
N ILE A 7 -3.66 10.32 10.33
CA ILE A 7 -2.68 9.31 9.95
C ILE A 7 -1.99 9.80 8.70
N LEU A 8 -0.71 10.13 8.83
CA LEU A 8 0.16 10.48 7.75
C LEU A 8 1.00 9.25 7.41
N PHE A 9 0.78 8.66 6.24
CA PHE A 9 1.60 7.54 5.76
C PHE A 9 2.94 8.07 5.23
N LEU A 10 3.87 8.31 6.12
CA LEU A 10 5.25 8.64 5.76
C LEU A 10 6.13 7.43 6.04
N SER A 11 6.92 7.01 5.07
CA SER A 11 7.95 6.01 5.31
C SER A 11 9.03 6.57 6.24
N LYS A 12 9.78 5.69 6.92
CA LYS A 12 10.88 6.10 7.81
C LYS A 12 11.92 6.98 7.10
N SER A 13 12.13 6.78 5.81
CA SER A 13 13.03 7.59 4.98
C SER A 13 12.50 9.01 4.76
N GLU A 14 11.20 9.20 4.70
CA GLU A 14 10.55 10.51 4.49
C GLU A 14 10.60 11.39 5.74
N ILE A 15 10.47 10.80 6.94
CA ILE A 15 10.58 11.54 8.20
C ILE A 15 11.99 12.12 8.40
N SER A 16 13.02 11.45 7.88
CA SER A 16 14.42 11.86 8.06
C SER A 16 14.85 13.04 7.18
N ASN A 17 14.08 13.39 6.15
CA ASN A 17 14.44 14.44 5.21
C ASN A 17 13.21 15.18 4.67
N LEU A 18 12.82 16.28 5.34
CA LEU A 18 11.68 17.14 4.94
C LEU A 18 11.76 17.61 3.47
N ARG A 19 12.96 17.69 2.89
CA ARG A 19 13.16 18.09 1.50
C ARG A 19 12.61 17.02 0.53
N GLN A 20 12.73 15.75 0.88
CA GLN A 20 12.19 14.64 0.07
C GLN A 20 10.66 14.62 0.08
N ILE A 21 10.01 14.94 1.21
CA ILE A 21 8.55 15.02 1.31
C ILE A 21 7.94 16.00 0.30
N PHE A 22 8.66 17.08 -0.03
CA PHE A 22 8.15 18.13 -0.92
C PHE A 22 8.63 17.99 -2.37
N ASN A 23 9.63 17.17 -2.65
CA ASN A 23 10.22 17.06 -3.98
C ASN A 23 9.90 15.71 -4.64
N ASP A 24 9.79 14.63 -3.86
CA ASP A 24 9.50 13.32 -4.42
C ASP A 24 7.99 13.17 -4.67
N PRO A 25 7.55 12.71 -5.86
CA PRO A 25 6.15 12.35 -6.09
C PRO A 25 5.66 11.36 -5.05
N ASN A 26 4.65 11.76 -4.29
CA ASN A 26 4.16 11.04 -3.12
C ASN A 26 2.68 11.36 -2.88
N HIS A 27 2.01 10.59 -2.01
CA HIS A 27 0.61 10.82 -1.69
C HIS A 27 0.36 10.70 -0.19
N ILE A 28 -0.74 11.29 0.27
CA ILE A 28 -1.16 11.29 1.66
C ILE A 28 -2.66 11.00 1.72
N ILE A 29 -3.06 10.08 2.61
CA ILE A 29 -4.46 9.87 2.97
C ILE A 29 -4.68 10.32 4.40
N MET A 30 -5.77 11.04 4.64
CA MET A 30 -6.25 11.41 5.97
C MET A 30 -7.56 10.69 6.26
N VAL A 31 -7.56 9.82 7.26
CA VAL A 31 -8.75 9.10 7.71
C VAL A 31 -9.15 9.61 9.08
N GLN A 32 -10.40 10.09 9.21
CA GLN A 32 -10.96 10.54 10.46
C GLN A 32 -11.95 9.49 10.98
N ASP A 33 -11.43 8.44 11.59
CA ASP A 33 -12.22 7.37 12.21
C ASP A 33 -11.54 6.86 13.48
N GLN A 34 -12.31 6.72 14.55
CA GLN A 34 -11.78 6.33 15.86
C GLN A 34 -11.32 4.86 15.88
N SER A 35 -12.00 3.98 15.16
CA SER A 35 -11.67 2.55 15.15
C SER A 35 -10.40 2.29 14.36
N VAL A 36 -10.24 2.94 13.21
CA VAL A 36 -8.99 2.93 12.42
C VAL A 36 -7.84 3.50 13.26
N ALA A 37 -8.05 4.64 13.92
CA ALA A 37 -7.05 5.26 14.78
C ALA A 37 -6.58 4.33 15.91
N ARG A 38 -7.52 3.62 16.55
CA ARG A 38 -7.20 2.65 17.61
C ARG A 38 -6.42 1.44 17.09
N SER A 39 -6.64 1.00 15.87
CA SER A 39 -5.86 -0.09 15.29
C SER A 39 -4.39 0.31 15.12
N TYR A 40 -4.13 1.54 14.66
CA TYR A 40 -2.75 2.07 14.63
C TYR A 40 -2.14 2.26 16.02
N GLU A 41 -2.95 2.64 17.01
CA GLU A 41 -2.51 2.72 18.41
C GLU A 41 -2.12 1.35 18.96
N LEU A 42 -2.90 0.30 18.68
CA LEU A 42 -2.59 -1.08 19.08
C LEU A 42 -1.29 -1.55 18.44
N GLU A 43 -1.13 -1.34 17.14
CA GLU A 43 0.10 -1.66 16.40
C GLU A 43 1.31 -0.90 16.94
N PHE A 44 1.15 0.40 17.19
CA PHE A 44 2.19 1.21 17.80
C PHE A 44 2.58 0.70 19.18
N ASN A 45 1.60 0.39 20.04
CA ASN A 45 1.85 -0.10 21.40
C ASN A 45 2.55 -1.47 21.42
N GLU A 46 2.29 -2.33 20.43
CA GLU A 46 3.03 -3.59 20.29
C GLU A 46 4.51 -3.33 20.00
N MET A 47 4.82 -2.40 19.10
CA MET A 47 6.20 -1.99 18.79
C MET A 47 6.84 -1.17 19.91
N TRP A 48 6.04 -0.38 20.65
CA TRP A 48 6.50 0.42 21.79
C TRP A 48 6.81 -0.43 23.03
N GLY A 49 6.17 -1.59 23.13
CA GLY A 49 6.28 -2.53 24.25
C GLY A 49 5.23 -2.35 25.33
N GLY A 50 4.16 -1.57 25.07
CA GLY A 50 3.06 -1.32 25.98
C GLY A 50 2.39 0.04 25.75
N ASP A 51 1.49 0.42 26.63
CA ASP A 51 0.73 1.69 26.61
C ASP A 51 1.34 2.80 27.50
N GLY A 52 2.57 2.59 27.99
CA GLY A 52 3.29 3.53 28.85
C GLY A 52 3.86 4.72 28.08
N ASN A 53 4.21 5.79 28.82
CA ASN A 53 4.80 7.00 28.24
C ASN A 53 6.26 6.81 27.75
N GLU A 54 6.91 5.73 28.16
CA GLU A 54 8.29 5.39 27.79
C GLU A 54 8.32 4.04 27.09
N PRO A 55 9.21 3.85 26.08
CA PRO A 55 9.32 2.57 25.39
C PRO A 55 9.83 1.47 26.31
N ASP A 56 9.22 0.31 26.24
CA ASP A 56 9.69 -0.90 26.95
C ASP A 56 10.35 -1.85 25.94
N ALA A 57 11.66 -1.74 25.79
CA ALA A 57 12.44 -2.56 24.88
C ALA A 57 12.39 -4.07 25.19
N ALA A 58 12.02 -4.47 26.42
CA ALA A 58 11.90 -5.87 26.81
C ALA A 58 10.61 -6.51 26.26
N ASN A 59 9.57 -5.72 26.06
CA ASN A 59 8.27 -6.15 25.57
C ASN A 59 7.98 -5.68 24.14
N ALA A 60 8.82 -4.80 23.56
CA ALA A 60 8.69 -4.30 22.20
C ALA A 60 8.81 -5.44 21.19
N LYS A 61 7.88 -5.46 20.22
CA LYS A 61 7.86 -6.45 19.14
C LYS A 61 7.90 -5.75 17.78
N PHE A 62 8.83 -6.18 16.95
CA PHE A 62 9.03 -5.71 15.59
C PHE A 62 9.15 -6.89 14.64
N GLY A 63 8.85 -6.63 13.37
CA GLY A 63 8.96 -7.63 12.31
C GLY A 63 8.17 -8.89 12.64
N SER A 64 8.77 -10.05 12.42
CA SER A 64 8.13 -11.37 12.62
C SER A 64 7.73 -11.70 14.05
N ASN A 65 8.08 -10.86 15.04
CA ASN A 65 7.64 -11.03 16.43
C ASN A 65 6.27 -10.40 16.70
N LYS A 66 5.75 -9.59 15.79
CA LYS A 66 4.41 -9.02 15.90
C LYS A 66 3.33 -10.08 15.74
N SER A 67 2.14 -9.75 16.18
CA SER A 67 0.98 -10.63 16.14
C SER A 67 -0.13 -9.97 15.32
N ASN A 68 -0.88 -10.74 14.56
CA ASN A 68 -2.14 -10.27 13.98
C ASN A 68 -3.16 -10.08 15.11
N ASN A 69 -3.25 -8.88 15.65
CA ASN A 69 -4.04 -8.52 16.84
C ASN A 69 -4.96 -7.30 16.62
N THR A 70 -5.01 -6.77 15.40
CA THR A 70 -5.83 -5.62 15.03
C THR A 70 -7.03 -6.03 14.17
N PRO A 71 -8.19 -5.33 14.27
CA PRO A 71 -9.26 -5.49 13.30
C PRO A 71 -8.81 -5.10 11.89
N HIS A 72 -9.33 -5.80 10.88
CA HIS A 72 -8.95 -5.55 9.49
C HIS A 72 -10.02 -4.84 8.66
N GLN A 73 -11.28 -4.78 9.11
CA GLN A 73 -12.37 -4.19 8.35
C GLN A 73 -13.10 -3.12 9.14
N PHE A 74 -13.34 -2.00 8.49
CA PHE A 74 -13.97 -0.81 9.07
C PHE A 74 -14.99 -0.24 8.09
N ILE A 75 -16.08 0.34 8.59
CA ILE A 75 -17.00 1.13 7.78
C ILE A 75 -16.77 2.60 8.11
N VAL A 76 -16.16 3.33 7.17
CA VAL A 76 -15.86 4.75 7.30
C VAL A 76 -16.74 5.53 6.32
N ASN A 77 -17.62 6.38 6.82
CA ASN A 77 -18.60 7.13 6.02
C ASN A 77 -19.44 6.28 5.05
N GLY A 78 -19.71 5.02 5.43
CA GLY A 78 -20.50 4.08 4.64
C GLY A 78 -19.71 3.21 3.66
N ASN A 79 -18.41 3.43 3.52
CA ASN A 79 -17.52 2.66 2.65
C ASN A 79 -16.67 1.68 3.45
N LEU A 80 -16.31 0.56 2.84
CA LEU A 80 -15.42 -0.43 3.43
C LEU A 80 -13.96 0.07 3.34
N PHE A 81 -13.26 -0.01 4.47
CA PHE A 81 -11.82 0.19 4.58
C PHE A 81 -11.21 -1.07 5.19
N GLU A 82 -10.17 -1.59 4.56
CA GLU A 82 -9.38 -2.68 5.11
C GLU A 82 -8.01 -2.17 5.52
N LEU A 83 -7.46 -2.71 6.61
CA LEU A 83 -6.16 -2.31 7.18
C LEU A 83 -5.35 -3.54 7.56
N TYR A 84 -4.12 -3.60 7.10
CA TYR A 84 -3.19 -4.69 7.35
C TYR A 84 -1.81 -4.15 7.73
N PHE A 85 -1.16 -4.81 8.69
CA PHE A 85 0.21 -4.50 9.10
C PHE A 85 1.13 -5.69 8.80
N SER A 86 2.18 -5.47 8.02
CA SER A 86 3.18 -6.50 7.82
C SER A 86 4.22 -6.48 8.95
N PRO A 87 4.84 -7.63 9.20
CA PRO A 87 4.66 -8.93 8.56
C PRO A 87 3.55 -9.82 9.16
N SER A 88 2.77 -9.34 10.14
CA SER A 88 1.84 -10.18 10.92
C SER A 88 0.56 -10.56 10.16
N ASP A 89 0.08 -9.73 9.20
CA ASP A 89 -1.29 -9.78 8.72
C ASP A 89 -1.45 -10.39 7.31
N ASN A 90 -0.42 -11.07 6.78
CA ASN A 90 -0.43 -11.63 5.43
C ASN A 90 -0.77 -10.59 4.35
N THR A 91 -0.13 -9.44 4.42
CA THR A 91 -0.43 -8.25 3.60
C THR A 91 -0.38 -8.55 2.10
N THR A 92 0.65 -9.26 1.62
CA THR A 92 0.77 -9.68 0.22
C THR A 92 -0.45 -10.49 -0.24
N LEU A 93 -0.96 -11.42 0.59
CA LEU A 93 -2.13 -12.22 0.24
C LEU A 93 -3.38 -11.35 0.11
N ASN A 94 -3.57 -10.40 1.01
CA ASN A 94 -4.73 -9.49 0.98
C ASN A 94 -4.66 -8.52 -0.20
N ILE A 95 -3.48 -8.00 -0.54
CA ILE A 95 -3.27 -7.24 -1.79
C ILE A 95 -3.61 -8.11 -3.01
N SER A 96 -3.10 -9.34 -3.08
CA SER A 96 -3.38 -10.27 -4.19
C SER A 96 -4.89 -10.56 -4.32
N ASN A 97 -5.60 -10.73 -3.20
CA ASN A 97 -7.05 -10.93 -3.21
C ASN A 97 -7.79 -9.70 -3.75
N ALA A 98 -7.40 -8.50 -3.32
CA ALA A 98 -7.99 -7.26 -3.82
C ALA A 98 -7.72 -7.04 -5.32
N LEU A 99 -6.52 -7.36 -5.81
CA LEU A 99 -6.22 -7.30 -7.25
C LEU A 99 -7.08 -8.27 -8.07
N LYS A 100 -7.43 -9.42 -7.52
CA LYS A 100 -8.27 -10.44 -8.19
C LYS A 100 -9.74 -10.07 -8.28
N THR A 101 -10.18 -9.00 -7.63
CA THR A 101 -11.53 -8.46 -7.81
C THR A 101 -11.67 -7.61 -9.07
N ALA A 102 -10.58 -7.31 -9.77
CA ALA A 102 -10.60 -6.50 -10.98
C ALA A 102 -11.48 -7.14 -12.07
N ASP A 103 -12.43 -6.36 -12.58
CA ASP A 103 -13.31 -6.72 -13.69
C ASP A 103 -12.90 -6.02 -14.99
N GLU A 104 -12.26 -4.83 -14.91
CA GLU A 104 -11.96 -3.97 -16.07
C GLU A 104 -10.48 -3.60 -16.13
N GLU A 105 -9.93 -3.03 -15.04
CA GLU A 105 -8.59 -2.43 -15.08
C GLU A 105 -7.85 -2.45 -13.74
N ILE A 106 -6.50 -2.46 -13.85
CA ILE A 106 -5.58 -2.26 -12.73
C ILE A 106 -4.53 -1.21 -13.13
N ASN A 107 -4.42 -0.12 -12.35
CA ASN A 107 -3.41 0.91 -12.54
C ASN A 107 -2.53 1.02 -11.29
N PHE A 108 -1.21 0.85 -11.41
CA PHE A 108 -0.33 0.88 -10.23
C PHE A 108 0.87 1.82 -10.40
N ALA A 109 1.26 2.43 -9.28
CA ALA A 109 2.38 3.35 -9.16
C ALA A 109 3.26 2.93 -7.98
N LEU A 110 4.45 2.39 -8.24
CA LEU A 110 5.24 1.68 -7.24
C LEU A 110 6.72 2.09 -7.26
N LEU A 111 7.26 2.39 -6.06
CA LEU A 111 8.70 2.57 -5.87
C LEU A 111 9.46 1.27 -6.15
N VAL A 112 9.03 0.16 -5.53
CA VAL A 112 9.66 -1.17 -5.66
C VAL A 112 8.59 -2.21 -5.93
N PHE A 113 8.83 -3.04 -6.94
CA PHE A 113 8.01 -4.20 -7.25
C PHE A 113 8.89 -5.43 -7.49
N THR A 114 9.09 -6.26 -6.47
CA THR A 114 9.93 -7.46 -6.48
C THR A 114 9.24 -8.68 -5.85
N ASN A 115 7.93 -8.60 -5.62
CA ASN A 115 7.15 -9.69 -5.03
C ASN A 115 6.53 -10.55 -6.13
N ASN A 116 7.09 -11.75 -6.34
CA ASN A 116 6.66 -12.68 -7.40
C ASN A 116 5.19 -13.10 -7.28
N GLN A 117 4.62 -13.16 -6.06
CA GLN A 117 3.21 -13.50 -5.89
C GLN A 117 2.32 -12.41 -6.50
N LEU A 118 2.63 -11.14 -6.24
CA LEU A 118 1.90 -10.00 -6.81
C LEU A 118 2.18 -9.87 -8.32
N GLY A 119 3.44 -10.10 -8.76
CA GLY A 119 3.78 -10.16 -10.17
C GLY A 119 2.96 -11.20 -10.94
N ASN A 120 2.84 -12.40 -10.38
CA ASN A 120 1.99 -13.45 -10.96
C ASN A 120 0.50 -13.07 -10.94
N THR A 121 0.01 -12.42 -9.88
CA THR A 121 -1.38 -11.96 -9.82
C THR A 121 -1.67 -10.95 -10.94
N ILE A 122 -0.79 -9.97 -11.16
CA ILE A 122 -0.89 -9.01 -12.26
C ILE A 122 -0.85 -9.72 -13.62
N ALA A 123 0.06 -10.69 -13.80
CA ALA A 123 0.17 -11.47 -15.03
C ALA A 123 -1.10 -12.30 -15.31
N GLU A 124 -1.67 -12.94 -14.28
CA GLU A 124 -2.93 -13.69 -14.37
C GLU A 124 -4.09 -12.76 -14.76
N SER A 125 -4.21 -11.58 -14.14
CA SER A 125 -5.23 -10.59 -14.49
C SER A 125 -5.09 -10.12 -15.94
N PHE A 126 -3.88 -9.83 -16.40
CA PHE A 126 -3.61 -9.45 -17.79
C PHE A 126 -4.01 -10.57 -18.78
N GLN A 127 -3.72 -11.84 -18.46
CA GLN A 127 -4.11 -12.99 -19.28
C GLN A 127 -5.63 -13.22 -19.31
N ASN A 128 -6.36 -12.66 -18.36
CA ASN A 128 -7.82 -12.67 -18.30
C ASN A 128 -8.45 -11.39 -18.88
N ASP A 129 -7.72 -10.70 -19.76
CA ASP A 129 -8.17 -9.50 -20.50
C ASP A 129 -8.42 -8.25 -19.62
N ILE A 130 -7.90 -8.21 -18.39
CA ILE A 130 -7.91 -7.00 -17.56
C ILE A 130 -6.88 -6.01 -18.14
N GLU A 131 -7.28 -4.74 -18.34
CA GLU A 131 -6.37 -3.68 -18.77
C GLU A 131 -5.42 -3.32 -17.62
N ILE A 132 -4.10 -3.33 -17.90
CA ILE A 132 -3.10 -3.06 -16.86
C ILE A 132 -2.13 -1.99 -17.31
N ASN A 133 -2.00 -0.94 -16.48
CA ASN A 133 -1.04 0.12 -16.66
C ASN A 133 -0.20 0.28 -15.39
N GLY A 134 1.12 0.34 -15.51
CA GLY A 134 2.02 0.39 -14.36
C GLY A 134 3.17 1.37 -14.51
N ILE A 135 3.52 2.02 -13.39
CA ILE A 135 4.73 2.84 -13.25
C ILE A 135 5.61 2.23 -12.15
N ILE A 136 6.86 1.94 -12.47
CA ILE A 136 7.81 1.38 -11.50
C ILE A 136 9.09 2.24 -11.49
N GLU A 137 9.52 2.66 -10.29
CA GLU A 137 10.75 3.43 -10.13
C GLU A 137 11.99 2.54 -10.18
N GLN A 138 12.09 1.53 -9.32
CA GLN A 138 13.30 0.73 -9.17
C GLN A 138 13.29 -0.53 -10.05
N ILE A 139 13.45 -0.34 -11.35
CA ILE A 139 13.41 -1.44 -12.33
C ILE A 139 14.68 -2.32 -12.34
N ASN A 140 15.83 -1.79 -11.89
CA ASN A 140 17.12 -2.50 -11.87
C ASN A 140 17.39 -3.25 -10.55
N THR A 141 16.43 -3.24 -9.61
CA THR A 141 16.55 -3.99 -8.35
C THR A 141 16.47 -5.49 -8.63
N GLN A 142 17.30 -6.28 -7.96
CA GLN A 142 17.28 -7.73 -8.11
C GLN A 142 15.88 -8.30 -7.81
N GLY A 143 15.35 -9.08 -8.73
CA GLY A 143 14.01 -9.65 -8.65
C GLY A 143 12.89 -8.68 -9.02
N SER A 144 13.19 -7.55 -9.68
CA SER A 144 12.18 -6.64 -10.20
C SER A 144 11.25 -7.36 -11.18
N GLU A 145 9.96 -7.15 -11.02
CA GLU A 145 8.92 -7.70 -11.91
C GLU A 145 8.81 -6.91 -13.23
N TYR A 146 9.55 -5.80 -13.39
CA TYR A 146 9.44 -4.92 -14.55
C TYR A 146 9.63 -5.64 -15.88
N GLU A 147 10.78 -6.31 -16.08
CA GLU A 147 11.08 -7.02 -17.32
C GLU A 147 10.13 -8.19 -17.55
N TYR A 148 9.74 -8.90 -16.49
CA TYR A 148 8.78 -10.00 -16.58
C TYR A 148 7.42 -9.52 -17.11
N LEU A 149 6.89 -8.43 -16.57
CA LEU A 149 5.61 -7.87 -16.99
C LEU A 149 5.71 -7.27 -18.39
N LEU A 150 6.81 -6.59 -18.73
CA LEU A 150 7.05 -6.03 -20.04
C LEU A 150 7.12 -7.11 -21.12
N ASP A 151 7.82 -8.24 -20.85
CA ASP A 151 7.93 -9.38 -21.77
C ASP A 151 6.58 -10.08 -22.03
N LEU A 152 5.66 -10.03 -21.05
CA LEU A 152 4.28 -10.51 -21.22
C LEU A 152 3.40 -9.56 -22.06
N GLY A 153 3.84 -8.32 -22.28
CA GLY A 153 3.11 -7.30 -23.03
C GLY A 153 2.26 -6.38 -22.14
N VAL A 154 2.42 -6.45 -20.81
CA VAL A 154 1.77 -5.50 -19.88
C VAL A 154 2.33 -4.10 -20.13
N ASN A 155 1.46 -3.09 -20.13
CA ASN A 155 1.87 -1.70 -20.29
C ASN A 155 2.53 -1.18 -18.99
N VAL A 156 3.82 -1.41 -18.84
CA VAL A 156 4.61 -0.90 -17.71
C VAL A 156 5.69 0.05 -18.19
N ILE A 157 5.86 1.15 -17.49
CA ILE A 157 6.89 2.15 -17.76
C ILE A 157 7.78 2.37 -16.56
N SER A 158 9.02 2.82 -16.81
CA SER A 158 9.95 3.22 -15.77
C SER A 158 9.88 4.72 -15.54
N HIS A 159 9.86 5.14 -14.26
CA HIS A 159 10.02 6.55 -13.89
C HIS A 159 11.51 6.97 -13.79
N GLN A 160 12.46 6.04 -13.89
CA GLN A 160 13.88 6.37 -13.77
C GLN A 160 14.33 7.46 -14.76
N GLY A 161 15.08 8.42 -14.24
CA GLY A 161 15.68 9.49 -15.06
C GLY A 161 14.95 10.83 -15.01
N PHE A 162 13.86 10.97 -14.28
CA PHE A 162 13.13 12.22 -14.11
C PHE A 162 13.64 13.13 -12.97
N GLY A 163 14.69 12.72 -12.27
CA GLY A 163 15.43 13.54 -11.31
C GLY A 163 15.00 13.42 -9.85
N ASP A 164 13.70 13.30 -9.57
CA ASP A 164 13.16 13.07 -8.24
C ASP A 164 12.77 11.60 -8.07
N GLN A 165 12.78 11.09 -6.83
CA GLN A 165 12.42 9.70 -6.57
C GLN A 165 10.91 9.53 -6.55
N PHE A 166 10.37 8.71 -7.45
CA PHE A 166 8.97 8.34 -7.47
C PHE A 166 8.65 7.42 -6.30
N HIS A 167 8.12 7.98 -5.21
CA HIS A 167 8.00 7.28 -3.94
C HIS A 167 6.59 6.74 -3.66
N HIS A 168 5.76 6.62 -4.67
CA HIS A 168 4.42 6.05 -4.56
C HIS A 168 4.41 4.55 -4.25
N LYS A 169 3.35 4.12 -3.60
CA LYS A 169 3.01 2.72 -3.33
C LYS A 169 1.50 2.61 -3.31
N TYR A 170 0.90 2.74 -4.50
CA TYR A 170 -0.55 2.56 -4.63
C TYR A 170 -0.92 1.78 -5.88
N CYS A 171 -2.11 1.21 -5.84
CA CYS A 171 -2.75 0.57 -6.96
C CYS A 171 -4.24 0.89 -6.96
N ILE A 172 -4.78 1.11 -8.13
CA ILE A 172 -6.18 1.43 -8.40
C ILE A 172 -6.78 0.25 -9.14
N VAL A 173 -7.97 -0.18 -8.73
CA VAL A 173 -8.74 -1.23 -9.40
C VAL A 173 -10.08 -0.64 -9.84
N ASP A 174 -10.48 -0.90 -11.08
CA ASP A 174 -11.81 -0.63 -11.66
C ASP A 174 -12.32 0.80 -11.51
N HIS A 175 -11.43 1.80 -11.68
CA HIS A 175 -11.83 3.20 -11.57
C HIS A 175 -12.93 3.57 -12.58
N SER A 176 -12.90 2.99 -13.77
CA SER A 176 -13.82 3.27 -14.87
C SER A 176 -15.21 2.64 -14.68
N ASN A 177 -15.33 1.63 -13.83
CA ASN A 177 -16.56 0.88 -13.62
C ASN A 177 -17.07 1.01 -12.17
N THR A 178 -17.96 1.97 -11.93
CA THR A 178 -18.56 2.20 -10.60
C THR A 178 -19.58 1.14 -10.17
N GLU A 179 -19.99 0.24 -11.07
CA GLU A 179 -20.87 -0.89 -10.78
C GLU A 179 -20.07 -2.13 -10.31
N SER A 180 -18.77 -2.14 -10.55
CA SER A 180 -17.80 -3.06 -9.94
C SER A 180 -17.52 -2.67 -8.49
N ASP A 181 -16.39 -3.07 -7.95
CA ASP A 181 -15.91 -2.66 -6.63
C ASP A 181 -14.63 -1.79 -6.78
N PRO A 182 -14.78 -0.51 -7.20
CA PRO A 182 -13.62 0.35 -7.37
C PRO A 182 -12.91 0.55 -6.03
N LEU A 183 -11.62 0.20 -6.00
CA LEU A 183 -10.81 0.31 -4.79
C LEU A 183 -9.42 0.88 -5.06
N VAL A 184 -8.80 1.42 -4.02
CA VAL A 184 -7.39 1.80 -4.01
C VAL A 184 -6.66 1.07 -2.89
N ILE A 185 -5.53 0.46 -3.25
CA ILE A 185 -4.58 -0.16 -2.32
C ILE A 185 -3.46 0.85 -2.10
N THR A 186 -3.16 1.20 -0.85
CA THR A 186 -2.15 2.21 -0.54
C THR A 186 -1.55 2.00 0.85
N GLY A 187 -0.41 2.64 1.14
CA GLY A 187 0.29 2.56 2.42
C GLY A 187 1.80 2.70 2.28
N SER A 188 2.54 2.24 3.27
CA SER A 188 4.01 2.25 3.24
C SER A 188 4.61 0.99 2.61
N HIS A 189 3.82 -0.07 2.44
CA HIS A 189 4.24 -1.39 1.99
C HIS A 189 4.69 -1.37 0.51
N ASN A 190 5.99 -1.52 0.27
CA ASN A 190 6.49 -1.82 -1.08
C ASN A 190 6.05 -3.22 -1.50
N TRP A 191 5.78 -3.43 -2.77
CA TRP A 191 5.46 -4.77 -3.28
C TRP A 191 6.73 -5.64 -3.38
N SER A 192 7.25 -5.99 -2.20
CA SER A 192 8.52 -6.72 -2.06
C SER A 192 8.45 -7.78 -0.97
N GLY A 193 9.30 -8.81 -1.09
CA GLY A 193 9.42 -9.82 -0.06
C GLY A 193 9.88 -9.27 1.29
N ALA A 194 10.74 -8.24 1.29
CA ALA A 194 11.20 -7.59 2.52
C ALA A 194 10.07 -6.85 3.24
N ALA A 195 9.18 -6.19 2.50
CA ALA A 195 8.01 -5.52 3.09
C ALA A 195 7.04 -6.54 3.72
N GLU A 196 6.90 -7.74 3.14
CA GLU A 196 6.03 -8.79 3.68
C GLU A 196 6.62 -9.48 4.91
N THR A 197 7.96 -9.68 4.98
CA THR A 197 8.53 -10.61 5.98
C THR A 197 9.39 -9.94 7.04
N ASN A 198 9.90 -8.73 6.79
CA ASN A 198 10.91 -8.11 7.64
C ASN A 198 10.55 -6.70 8.12
N ASN A 199 9.84 -5.92 7.28
CA ASN A 199 9.56 -4.52 7.58
C ASN A 199 8.22 -4.38 8.30
N ASP A 200 8.16 -3.38 9.19
CA ASP A 200 6.94 -2.96 9.85
C ASP A 200 6.25 -1.92 8.96
N GLU A 201 5.34 -2.39 8.11
CA GLU A 201 4.63 -1.57 7.13
C GLU A 201 3.12 -1.62 7.37
N ASN A 202 2.40 -0.70 6.74
CA ASN A 202 0.94 -0.72 6.70
C ASN A 202 0.43 -0.74 5.26
N THR A 203 -0.75 -1.33 5.08
CA THR A 203 -1.51 -1.31 3.84
C THR A 203 -2.97 -1.06 4.14
N MET A 204 -3.57 -0.13 3.44
CA MET A 204 -4.99 0.15 3.47
C MET A 204 -5.59 -0.15 2.09
N ILE A 205 -6.74 -0.85 2.08
CA ILE A 205 -7.56 -1.08 0.89
C ILE A 205 -8.85 -0.29 1.12
N ILE A 206 -9.16 0.63 0.22
CA ILE A 206 -10.25 1.60 0.39
C ILE A 206 -11.24 1.42 -0.76
N HIS A 207 -12.45 1.00 -0.43
CA HIS A 207 -13.55 0.78 -1.37
C HIS A 207 -14.42 2.05 -1.45
N ASP A 208 -13.87 3.10 -2.08
CA ASP A 208 -14.53 4.39 -2.24
C ASP A 208 -14.22 4.98 -3.63
N ALA A 209 -15.20 4.96 -4.52
CA ALA A 209 -15.06 5.44 -5.89
C ALA A 209 -14.58 6.90 -5.98
N ASN A 210 -14.89 7.75 -5.00
CA ASN A 210 -14.44 9.15 -5.00
C ASN A 210 -12.94 9.24 -4.70
N ILE A 211 -12.44 8.42 -3.75
CA ILE A 211 -11.03 8.35 -3.42
C ILE A 211 -10.27 7.72 -4.60
N VAL A 212 -10.77 6.63 -5.15
CA VAL A 212 -10.26 5.97 -6.36
C VAL A 212 -10.07 6.96 -7.50
N ASN A 213 -11.10 7.78 -7.78
CA ASN A 213 -11.03 8.80 -8.83
C ASN A 213 -9.96 9.87 -8.57
N GLN A 214 -9.68 10.23 -7.31
CA GLN A 214 -8.60 11.18 -6.99
C GLN A 214 -7.22 10.59 -7.30
N PHE A 215 -6.99 9.32 -6.94
CA PHE A 215 -5.76 8.62 -7.30
C PHE A 215 -5.62 8.44 -8.80
N TYR A 216 -6.71 8.17 -9.49
CA TYR A 216 -6.71 8.04 -10.96
C TYR A 216 -6.34 9.35 -11.66
N GLN A 217 -6.83 10.49 -11.16
CA GLN A 217 -6.45 11.80 -11.69
C GLN A 217 -4.97 12.14 -11.46
N GLU A 218 -4.36 11.60 -10.43
CA GLU A 218 -2.93 11.76 -10.18
C GLU A 218 -2.10 10.83 -11.07
N PHE A 219 -2.60 9.61 -11.33
CA PHE A 219 -1.94 8.62 -12.17
C PHE A 219 -1.81 9.05 -13.64
N HIS A 220 -2.77 9.82 -14.16
CA HIS A 220 -2.89 10.32 -15.56
C HIS A 220 -2.39 11.74 -15.75
#